data_78fa10d4427ee2c201218502bb370876
#
_entry.id   78fa10d4427ee2c201218502bb370876
#
_cell.length_a   1.000
_cell.length_b   1.000
_cell.length_c   1.000
_cell.angle_alpha   90.00
_cell.angle_beta   90.00
_cell.angle_gamma   90.00
#
_symmetry.space_group_name_H-M   'P 1'
#
loop_
_entity.id
_entity.type
_entity.pdbx_description
1 polymer ?
#
loop_
_entity_poly.entity_id
_entity_poly.type
_entity_poly.pdbx_seq_one_letter_code
_entity_poly.pdbx_strand_id
1 'polypeptide(L)'
;MPAAAPLRSPSALLGLPLLLFALITWQVRADGPLVGADERLSRALVRPDRFSELLSDLGNVQVAVPVLAVALGYAAWHGRSRGADRWWLPPLAGALAMALVPALVAPLKAWTDRPGTPAVPPAVGYYPSGHTATAVVAYGAATLLLFGVVRSPAVRRVSAVLCALLVLGTSYGLVRRGYHWPLDVAASWCLGALLLAGVWWSVRRTPGAVSRSTRRSSSGTPSSRTGPS
;
A
#
# COMPACT_ATOMS: atom_id res chain seq x y z
N MET A 1 -16.54 6.51 30.61
CA MET A 1 -15.45 6.72 29.64
C MET A 1 -15.07 5.38 29.07
N PRO A 2 -15.27 5.07 27.79
CA PRO A 2 -14.80 3.81 27.21
C PRO A 2 -13.27 3.86 27.10
N ALA A 3 -12.59 2.87 27.68
CA ALA A 3 -11.16 2.69 27.58
C ALA A 3 -10.77 2.57 26.09
N ALA A 4 -9.85 3.42 25.64
CA ALA A 4 -9.27 3.33 24.31
C ALA A 4 -8.60 1.96 24.18
N ALA A 5 -9.04 1.17 23.19
CA ALA A 5 -8.41 -0.11 22.87
C ALA A 5 -6.90 0.11 22.66
N PRO A 6 -6.02 -0.75 23.21
CA PRO A 6 -4.59 -0.59 23.04
C PRO A 6 -4.26 -0.64 21.55
N LEU A 7 -3.64 0.43 21.05
CA LEU A 7 -3.10 0.49 19.70
C LEU A 7 -2.17 -0.73 19.54
N ARG A 8 -2.55 -1.66 18.69
CA ARG A 8 -1.73 -2.84 18.35
C ARG A 8 -0.31 -2.36 18.07
N SER A 9 0.65 -2.96 18.74
CA SER A 9 2.06 -2.59 18.63
C SER A 9 2.48 -2.57 17.15
N PRO A 10 3.30 -1.60 16.71
CA PRO A 10 3.78 -1.54 15.32
C PRO A 10 4.39 -2.87 14.83
N SER A 11 4.99 -3.63 15.73
CA SER A 11 5.53 -4.97 15.48
C SER A 11 4.47 -5.99 15.08
N ALA A 12 3.25 -5.94 15.65
CA ALA A 12 2.16 -6.85 15.27
C ALA A 12 1.62 -6.54 13.87
N LEU A 13 1.64 -5.28 13.44
CA LEU A 13 1.21 -4.88 12.10
C LEU A 13 2.17 -5.32 10.99
N LEU A 14 3.45 -5.49 11.30
CA LEU A 14 4.46 -5.96 10.35
C LEU A 14 4.70 -7.47 10.45
N GLY A 15 4.57 -8.03 11.64
CA GLY A 15 4.87 -9.44 11.91
C GLY A 15 3.96 -10.40 11.14
N LEU A 16 2.65 -10.14 11.13
CA LEU A 16 1.69 -11.00 10.42
C LEU A 16 1.90 -11.02 8.90
N PRO A 17 1.96 -9.88 8.18
CA PRO A 17 2.25 -9.90 6.75
C PRO A 17 3.59 -10.56 6.41
N LEU A 18 4.63 -10.32 7.22
CA LEU A 18 5.94 -10.94 7.00
C LEU A 18 5.88 -12.46 7.19
N LEU A 19 5.24 -12.93 8.26
CA LEU A 19 5.08 -14.36 8.52
C LEU A 19 4.27 -15.05 7.42
N LEU A 20 3.15 -14.45 7.01
CA LEU A 20 2.31 -14.99 5.93
C LEU A 20 3.06 -15.01 4.61
N PHE A 21 3.78 -13.93 4.28
CA PHE A 21 4.63 -13.88 3.08
C PHE A 21 5.68 -14.97 3.07
N ALA A 22 6.40 -15.15 4.17
CA ALA A 22 7.43 -16.18 4.31
C ALA A 22 6.82 -17.59 4.21
N LEU A 23 5.69 -17.84 4.87
CA LEU A 23 4.98 -19.12 4.81
C LEU A 23 4.51 -19.45 3.39
N ILE A 24 3.84 -18.50 2.70
CA ILE A 24 3.35 -18.70 1.34
C ILE A 24 4.53 -18.94 0.40
N THR A 25 5.60 -18.13 0.50
CA THR A 25 6.80 -18.28 -0.32
C THR A 25 7.45 -19.65 -0.12
N TRP A 26 7.57 -20.09 1.13
CA TRP A 26 8.08 -21.43 1.45
C TRP A 26 7.21 -22.54 0.86
N GLN A 27 5.88 -22.45 1.00
CA GLN A 27 4.94 -23.42 0.43
C GLN A 27 5.04 -23.50 -1.10
N VAL A 28 5.12 -22.35 -1.76
CA VAL A 28 5.28 -22.29 -3.23
C VAL A 28 6.63 -22.88 -3.65
N ARG A 29 7.72 -22.60 -2.92
CA ARG A 29 9.06 -23.07 -3.29
C ARG A 29 9.27 -24.55 -3.02
N ALA A 30 8.61 -25.08 -1.99
CA ALA A 30 8.72 -26.48 -1.58
C ALA A 30 7.61 -27.39 -2.18
N ASP A 31 6.78 -26.87 -3.07
CA ASP A 31 5.58 -27.56 -3.60
C ASP A 31 4.71 -28.17 -2.49
N GLY A 32 4.50 -27.37 -1.45
CA GLY A 32 3.83 -27.81 -0.23
C GLY A 32 2.29 -27.94 -0.39
N PRO A 33 1.58 -28.47 0.63
CA PRO A 33 0.16 -28.79 0.53
C PRO A 33 -0.76 -27.61 0.21
N LEU A 34 -0.33 -26.36 0.48
CA LEU A 34 -1.08 -25.17 0.08
C LEU A 34 -1.13 -24.99 -1.44
N VAL A 35 -0.14 -25.45 -2.19
CA VAL A 35 -0.13 -25.34 -3.65
C VAL A 35 -1.27 -26.16 -4.25
N GLY A 36 -1.48 -27.40 -3.81
CA GLY A 36 -2.60 -28.21 -4.28
C GLY A 36 -3.98 -27.63 -3.92
N ALA A 37 -4.10 -26.92 -2.77
CA ALA A 37 -5.33 -26.21 -2.40
C ALA A 37 -5.54 -24.99 -3.31
N ASP A 38 -4.47 -24.23 -3.60
CA ASP A 38 -4.44 -23.08 -4.48
C ASP A 38 -4.86 -23.44 -5.91
N GLU A 39 -4.35 -24.53 -6.44
CA GLU A 39 -4.74 -25.06 -7.77
C GLU A 39 -6.22 -25.45 -7.83
N ARG A 40 -6.74 -26.12 -6.77
CA ARG A 40 -8.17 -26.46 -6.72
C ARG A 40 -9.03 -25.22 -6.69
N LEU A 41 -8.64 -24.22 -5.89
CA LEU A 41 -9.35 -22.96 -5.80
C LEU A 41 -9.30 -22.21 -7.14
N SER A 42 -8.15 -22.15 -7.78
CA SER A 42 -7.99 -21.55 -9.10
C SER A 42 -8.91 -22.19 -10.14
N ARG A 43 -8.92 -23.54 -10.22
CA ARG A 43 -9.82 -24.27 -11.14
C ARG A 43 -11.31 -23.95 -10.91
N ALA A 44 -11.72 -23.70 -9.69
CA ALA A 44 -13.10 -23.32 -9.37
C ALA A 44 -13.42 -21.87 -9.77
N LEU A 45 -12.43 -20.98 -9.70
CA LEU A 45 -12.62 -19.54 -9.90
C LEU A 45 -12.37 -19.07 -11.34
N VAL A 46 -11.53 -19.76 -12.10
CA VAL A 46 -11.17 -19.36 -13.48
C VAL A 46 -12.38 -19.47 -14.39
N ARG A 47 -12.90 -18.31 -14.81
CA ARG A 47 -13.99 -18.13 -15.76
C ARG A 47 -13.75 -16.80 -16.48
N PRO A 48 -12.90 -16.77 -17.52
CA PRO A 48 -12.51 -15.54 -18.21
C PRO A 48 -13.71 -14.84 -18.85
N ASP A 49 -13.83 -13.52 -18.59
CA ASP A 49 -14.82 -12.65 -19.20
C ASP A 49 -14.24 -11.23 -19.36
N ARG A 50 -14.92 -10.35 -20.12
CA ARG A 50 -14.45 -8.98 -20.38
C ARG A 50 -14.39 -8.13 -19.09
N PHE A 51 -15.28 -8.39 -18.16
CA PHE A 51 -15.29 -7.63 -16.89
C PHE A 51 -14.06 -7.96 -16.04
N SER A 52 -13.70 -9.23 -15.92
CA SER A 52 -12.48 -9.64 -15.22
C SER A 52 -11.19 -9.14 -15.91
N GLU A 53 -11.22 -8.99 -17.24
CA GLU A 53 -10.12 -8.36 -17.97
C GLU A 53 -9.95 -6.90 -17.59
N LEU A 54 -11.01 -6.10 -17.66
CA LEU A 54 -10.99 -4.70 -17.25
C LEU A 54 -10.54 -4.52 -15.80
N LEU A 55 -10.96 -5.42 -14.90
CA LEU A 55 -10.52 -5.38 -13.52
C LEU A 55 -9.03 -5.72 -13.37
N SER A 56 -8.52 -6.69 -14.13
CA SER A 56 -7.08 -7.02 -14.10
C SER A 56 -6.22 -5.85 -14.58
N ASP A 57 -6.70 -5.08 -15.56
CA ASP A 57 -6.00 -3.92 -16.13
C ASP A 57 -5.82 -2.77 -15.14
N LEU A 58 -6.62 -2.69 -14.09
CA LEU A 58 -6.43 -1.70 -13.02
C LEU A 58 -5.06 -1.86 -12.31
N GLY A 59 -4.47 -3.06 -12.35
CA GLY A 59 -3.14 -3.33 -11.82
C GLY A 59 -2.00 -3.03 -12.78
N ASN A 60 -2.29 -2.67 -14.03
CA ASN A 60 -1.28 -2.29 -15.02
C ASN A 60 -0.51 -1.04 -14.57
N VAL A 61 0.79 -1.03 -14.84
CA VAL A 61 1.68 0.11 -14.54
C VAL A 61 1.14 1.40 -15.20
N GLN A 62 0.61 1.30 -16.42
CA GLN A 62 0.06 2.41 -17.19
C GLN A 62 -1.21 3.02 -16.55
N VAL A 63 -1.88 2.31 -15.67
CA VAL A 63 -3.07 2.78 -14.94
C VAL A 63 -2.73 3.19 -13.50
N ALA A 64 -2.09 2.31 -12.76
CA ALA A 64 -1.86 2.50 -11.33
C ALA A 64 -0.77 3.55 -11.03
N VAL A 65 0.32 3.59 -11.81
CA VAL A 65 1.44 4.52 -11.57
C VAL A 65 1.04 5.98 -11.82
N PRO A 66 0.30 6.36 -12.89
CA PRO A 66 -0.20 7.72 -13.03
C PRO A 66 -1.08 8.19 -11.87
N VAL A 67 -1.94 7.33 -11.33
CA VAL A 67 -2.76 7.64 -10.15
C VAL A 67 -1.87 7.95 -8.95
N LEU A 68 -0.86 7.12 -8.71
CA LEU A 68 0.11 7.39 -7.66
C LEU A 68 0.89 8.68 -7.90
N ALA A 69 1.34 8.94 -9.13
CA ALA A 69 2.10 10.14 -9.49
C ALA A 69 1.32 11.43 -9.18
N VAL A 70 0.01 11.47 -9.49
CA VAL A 70 -0.87 12.57 -9.13
C VAL A 70 -0.95 12.75 -7.61
N ALA A 71 -1.09 11.65 -6.85
CA ALA A 71 -1.14 11.70 -5.39
C ALA A 71 0.20 12.18 -4.77
N LEU A 72 1.34 11.74 -5.32
CA LEU A 72 2.68 12.19 -4.92
C LEU A 72 2.85 13.68 -5.15
N GLY A 73 2.51 14.16 -6.36
CA GLY A 73 2.59 15.57 -6.74
C GLY A 73 1.70 16.45 -5.86
N TYR A 74 0.46 16.03 -5.62
CA TYR A 74 -0.47 16.73 -4.74
C TYR A 74 0.02 16.79 -3.29
N ALA A 75 0.51 15.68 -2.75
CA ALA A 75 1.05 15.65 -1.39
C ALA A 75 2.29 16.54 -1.24
N ALA A 76 3.20 16.52 -2.22
CA ALA A 76 4.38 17.37 -2.26
C ALA A 76 4.01 18.87 -2.34
N TRP A 77 3.13 19.24 -3.27
CA TRP A 77 2.64 20.60 -3.42
C TRP A 77 1.96 21.10 -2.15
N HIS A 78 1.05 20.31 -1.59
CA HIS A 78 0.30 20.66 -0.36
C HIS A 78 1.23 20.82 0.85
N GLY A 79 2.17 19.91 1.05
CA GLY A 79 3.12 19.97 2.13
C GLY A 79 4.05 21.19 2.02
N ARG A 80 4.56 21.48 0.81
CA ARG A 80 5.41 22.62 0.53
C ARG A 80 4.67 23.95 0.72
N SER A 81 3.47 24.09 0.16
CA SER A 81 2.65 25.31 0.25
C SER A 81 2.24 25.66 1.67
N ARG A 82 2.21 24.69 2.58
CA ARG A 82 1.94 24.88 4.01
C ARG A 82 3.19 25.03 4.87
N GLY A 83 4.37 25.04 4.27
CA GLY A 83 5.63 25.15 5.00
C GLY A 83 5.86 23.98 5.97
N ALA A 84 5.37 22.78 5.63
CA ALA A 84 5.57 21.61 6.46
C ALA A 84 7.06 21.21 6.49
N ASP A 85 7.61 20.98 7.69
CA ASP A 85 8.93 20.39 7.81
C ASP A 85 8.92 19.01 7.17
N ARG A 86 9.96 18.70 6.36
CA ARG A 86 10.08 17.40 5.69
C ARG A 86 8.90 17.07 4.76
N TRP A 87 8.31 18.08 4.11
CA TRP A 87 7.20 17.90 3.17
C TRP A 87 7.47 16.85 2.08
N TRP A 88 8.74 16.65 1.75
CA TRP A 88 9.23 15.70 0.76
C TRP A 88 9.21 14.22 1.23
N LEU A 89 9.19 13.97 2.55
CA LEU A 89 9.33 12.63 3.11
C LEU A 89 8.18 11.67 2.75
N PRO A 90 6.88 12.04 2.87
CA PRO A 90 5.81 11.15 2.46
C PRO A 90 5.78 10.85 0.96
N PRO A 91 5.90 11.83 0.04
CA PRO A 91 5.93 11.51 -1.38
C PRO A 91 7.18 10.69 -1.76
N LEU A 92 8.35 10.96 -1.19
CA LEU A 92 9.53 10.14 -1.42
C LEU A 92 9.32 8.69 -0.96
N ALA A 93 8.74 8.49 0.22
CA ALA A 93 8.45 7.13 0.72
C ALA A 93 7.47 6.38 -0.21
N GLY A 94 6.45 7.07 -0.75
CA GLY A 94 5.54 6.50 -1.74
C GLY A 94 6.22 6.13 -3.06
N ALA A 95 7.10 7.00 -3.57
CA ALA A 95 7.87 6.74 -4.78
C ALA A 95 8.85 5.56 -4.59
N LEU A 96 9.55 5.51 -3.45
CA LEU A 96 10.46 4.41 -3.11
C LEU A 96 9.70 3.09 -2.95
N ALA A 97 8.54 3.10 -2.27
CA ALA A 97 7.71 1.91 -2.15
C ALA A 97 7.33 1.35 -3.52
N MET A 98 6.96 2.23 -4.48
CA MET A 98 6.64 1.81 -5.84
C MET A 98 7.85 1.29 -6.61
N ALA A 99 9.02 1.94 -6.48
CA ALA A 99 10.26 1.49 -7.11
C ALA A 99 10.74 0.13 -6.56
N LEU A 100 10.46 -0.16 -5.28
CA LEU A 100 10.77 -1.45 -4.67
C LEU A 100 9.89 -2.59 -5.19
N VAL A 101 8.72 -2.33 -5.77
CA VAL A 101 7.86 -3.40 -6.32
C VAL A 101 8.62 -4.23 -7.36
N PRO A 102 9.08 -3.68 -8.49
CA PRO A 102 9.83 -4.47 -9.47
C PRO A 102 11.16 -5.01 -8.90
N ALA A 103 11.84 -4.25 -8.05
CA ALA A 103 13.10 -4.64 -7.45
C ALA A 103 12.99 -5.89 -6.55
N LEU A 104 11.84 -6.11 -5.91
CA LEU A 104 11.57 -7.29 -5.08
C LEU A 104 10.86 -8.41 -5.86
N VAL A 105 9.90 -8.05 -6.72
CA VAL A 105 9.11 -9.03 -7.47
C VAL A 105 9.95 -9.77 -8.50
N ALA A 106 10.85 -9.09 -9.24
CA ALA A 106 11.62 -9.73 -10.30
C ALA A 106 12.57 -10.84 -9.77
N PRO A 107 13.39 -10.60 -8.72
CA PRO A 107 14.22 -11.67 -8.17
C PRO A 107 13.41 -12.81 -7.52
N LEU A 108 12.26 -12.49 -6.89
CA LEU A 108 11.38 -13.53 -6.35
C LEU A 108 10.78 -14.42 -7.45
N LYS A 109 10.40 -13.84 -8.59
CA LYS A 109 9.95 -14.59 -9.77
C LYS A 109 11.01 -15.54 -10.29
N ALA A 110 12.24 -15.04 -10.44
CA ALA A 110 13.37 -15.84 -10.90
C ALA A 110 13.77 -16.93 -9.89
N TRP A 111 13.67 -16.65 -8.60
CA TRP A 111 14.04 -17.61 -7.55
C TRP A 111 13.00 -18.71 -7.34
N THR A 112 11.70 -18.37 -7.36
CA THR A 112 10.62 -19.34 -7.12
C THR A 112 10.34 -20.20 -8.34
N ASP A 113 10.55 -19.66 -9.54
CA ASP A 113 10.34 -20.30 -10.83
C ASP A 113 8.94 -20.96 -10.97
N ARG A 114 7.95 -20.38 -10.28
CA ARG A 114 6.60 -20.92 -10.25
C ARG A 114 5.98 -20.92 -11.64
N PRO A 115 5.38 -22.05 -12.12
CA PRO A 115 4.70 -22.09 -13.39
C PRO A 115 3.42 -21.26 -13.39
N GLY A 116 3.02 -20.77 -14.56
CA GLY A 116 1.73 -20.12 -14.78
C GLY A 116 0.56 -21.08 -14.60
N THR A 117 -0.66 -20.51 -14.57
CA THR A 117 -1.88 -21.33 -14.58
C THR A 117 -2.08 -21.99 -15.95
N PRO A 118 -2.94 -23.02 -16.07
CA PRO A 118 -3.29 -23.61 -17.35
C PRO A 118 -3.98 -22.66 -18.34
N ALA A 119 -4.44 -21.49 -17.88
CA ALA A 119 -5.11 -20.49 -18.72
C ALA A 119 -4.15 -19.54 -19.46
N VAL A 120 -2.86 -19.60 -19.17
CA VAL A 120 -1.83 -18.79 -19.82
C VAL A 120 -0.84 -19.68 -20.58
N PRO A 121 -0.10 -19.14 -21.57
CA PRO A 121 0.94 -19.90 -22.25
C PRO A 121 1.97 -20.45 -21.23
N PRO A 122 2.52 -21.65 -21.50
CA PRO A 122 3.53 -22.26 -20.60
C PRO A 122 4.72 -21.33 -20.40
N ALA A 123 4.90 -20.87 -19.18
CA ALA A 123 6.00 -20.04 -18.76
C ALA A 123 6.18 -20.16 -17.25
N VAL A 124 7.31 -19.70 -16.73
CA VAL A 124 7.68 -19.69 -15.30
C VAL A 124 7.83 -18.26 -14.76
N GLY A 125 7.97 -18.13 -13.44
CA GLY A 125 8.15 -16.82 -12.83
C GLY A 125 6.84 -16.07 -12.60
N TYR A 126 5.78 -16.78 -12.22
CA TYR A 126 4.48 -16.16 -11.94
C TYR A 126 4.33 -15.66 -10.48
N TYR A 127 5.10 -16.19 -9.54
CA TYR A 127 5.04 -15.79 -8.14
C TYR A 127 6.10 -14.72 -7.79
N PRO A 128 5.75 -13.69 -7.02
CA PRO A 128 4.41 -13.20 -6.71
C PRO A 128 3.80 -12.37 -7.86
N SER A 129 2.50 -12.00 -7.74
CA SER A 129 1.81 -11.20 -8.76
C SER A 129 2.32 -9.75 -8.82
N GLY A 130 2.95 -9.35 -9.92
CA GLY A 130 3.40 -7.98 -10.14
C GLY A 130 2.25 -6.97 -10.23
N HIS A 131 1.15 -7.31 -10.93
CA HIS A 131 -0.03 -6.45 -11.06
C HIS A 131 -0.69 -6.20 -9.69
N THR A 132 -0.85 -7.24 -8.88
CA THR A 132 -1.41 -7.08 -7.53
C THR A 132 -0.49 -6.24 -6.65
N ALA A 133 0.82 -6.47 -6.67
CA ALA A 133 1.77 -5.67 -5.89
C ALA A 133 1.75 -4.20 -6.32
N THR A 134 1.69 -3.92 -7.63
CA THR A 134 1.55 -2.57 -8.20
C THR A 134 0.26 -1.91 -7.72
N ALA A 135 -0.89 -2.59 -7.82
CA ALA A 135 -2.17 -2.06 -7.37
C ALA A 135 -2.19 -1.75 -5.86
N VAL A 136 -1.72 -2.68 -5.02
CA VAL A 136 -1.66 -2.50 -3.56
C VAL A 136 -0.80 -1.30 -3.20
N VAL A 137 0.40 -1.20 -3.76
CA VAL A 137 1.34 -0.12 -3.43
C VAL A 137 0.87 1.21 -4.00
N ALA A 138 0.45 1.26 -5.27
CA ALA A 138 0.03 2.51 -5.91
C ALA A 138 -1.22 3.10 -5.25
N TYR A 139 -2.31 2.32 -5.17
CA TYR A 139 -3.56 2.81 -4.59
C TYR A 139 -3.49 2.97 -3.07
N GLY A 140 -2.76 2.08 -2.39
CA GLY A 140 -2.51 2.16 -0.96
C GLY A 140 -1.69 3.39 -0.57
N ALA A 141 -0.57 3.66 -1.27
CA ALA A 141 0.25 4.83 -1.03
C ALA A 141 -0.51 6.13 -1.36
N ALA A 142 -1.24 6.19 -2.49
CA ALA A 142 -2.10 7.32 -2.83
C ALA A 142 -3.10 7.63 -1.71
N THR A 143 -3.77 6.59 -1.18
CA THR A 143 -4.72 6.73 -0.07
C THR A 143 -4.06 7.21 1.22
N LEU A 144 -2.89 6.66 1.58
CA LEU A 144 -2.16 7.08 2.78
C LEU A 144 -1.66 8.52 2.68
N LEU A 145 -1.17 8.94 1.51
CA LEU A 145 -0.78 10.33 1.24
C LEU A 145 -1.97 11.28 1.38
N LEU A 146 -3.12 10.89 0.82
CA LEU A 146 -4.37 11.65 0.95
C LEU A 146 -4.81 11.78 2.41
N PHE A 147 -4.63 10.75 3.24
CA PHE A 147 -4.88 10.80 4.68
C PHE A 147 -3.99 11.80 5.41
N GLY A 148 -2.77 12.04 4.92
CA GLY A 148 -1.85 13.05 5.46
C GLY A 148 -2.31 14.48 5.21
N VAL A 149 -3.08 14.72 4.15
CA VAL A 149 -3.47 16.08 3.72
C VAL A 149 -4.95 16.41 3.95
N VAL A 150 -5.84 15.42 3.87
CA VAL A 150 -7.29 15.60 4.00
C VAL A 150 -7.75 15.33 5.43
N ARG A 151 -8.54 16.27 5.99
CA ARG A 151 -9.11 16.16 7.34
C ARG A 151 -10.53 15.59 7.37
N SER A 152 -11.28 15.68 6.26
CA SER A 152 -12.65 15.20 6.18
C SER A 152 -12.73 13.68 6.38
N PRO A 153 -13.44 13.18 7.40
CA PRO A 153 -13.59 11.75 7.62
C PRO A 153 -14.36 11.05 6.49
N ALA A 154 -15.28 11.75 5.84
CA ALA A 154 -16.02 11.22 4.70
C ALA A 154 -15.10 10.97 3.52
N VAL A 155 -14.23 11.94 3.14
CA VAL A 155 -13.27 11.78 2.05
C VAL A 155 -12.29 10.65 2.37
N ARG A 156 -11.83 10.53 3.61
CA ARG A 156 -10.92 9.44 4.03
C ARG A 156 -11.59 8.06 3.92
N ARG A 157 -12.88 7.95 4.29
CA ARG A 157 -13.64 6.71 4.12
C ARG A 157 -13.82 6.35 2.65
N VAL A 158 -14.24 7.32 1.84
CA VAL A 158 -14.44 7.10 0.39
C VAL A 158 -13.14 6.66 -0.27
N SER A 159 -12.01 7.33 0.01
CA SER A 159 -10.71 6.92 -0.56
C SER A 159 -10.24 5.55 -0.07
N ALA A 160 -10.52 5.17 1.19
CA ALA A 160 -10.22 3.83 1.69
C ALA A 160 -11.06 2.75 1.00
N VAL A 161 -12.37 3.00 0.84
CA VAL A 161 -13.28 2.08 0.13
C VAL A 161 -12.87 1.96 -1.33
N LEU A 162 -12.59 3.07 -2.01
CA LEU A 162 -12.15 3.05 -3.40
C LEU A 162 -10.83 2.28 -3.55
N CYS A 163 -9.85 2.50 -2.67
CA CYS A 163 -8.61 1.73 -2.64
C CYS A 163 -8.89 0.23 -2.50
N ALA A 164 -9.74 -0.16 -1.55
CA ALA A 164 -10.11 -1.56 -1.34
C ALA A 164 -10.78 -2.16 -2.58
N LEU A 165 -11.72 -1.44 -3.20
CA LEU A 165 -12.40 -1.89 -4.42
C LEU A 165 -11.42 -2.07 -5.60
N LEU A 166 -10.48 -1.14 -5.80
CA LEU A 166 -9.48 -1.22 -6.86
C LEU A 166 -8.53 -2.41 -6.65
N VAL A 167 -8.03 -2.60 -5.44
CA VAL A 167 -7.12 -3.71 -5.10
C VAL A 167 -7.83 -5.06 -5.19
N LEU A 168 -9.03 -5.18 -4.61
CA LEU A 168 -9.82 -6.41 -4.66
C LEU A 168 -10.31 -6.71 -6.09
N GLY A 169 -10.72 -5.69 -6.82
CA GLY A 169 -11.10 -5.81 -8.23
C GLY A 169 -9.95 -6.33 -9.09
N THR A 170 -8.76 -5.72 -8.99
CA THR A 170 -7.56 -6.21 -9.68
C THR A 170 -7.27 -7.67 -9.32
N SER A 171 -7.28 -7.99 -8.03
CA SER A 171 -6.99 -9.34 -7.53
C SER A 171 -7.99 -10.37 -8.05
N TYR A 172 -9.27 -10.04 -7.99
CA TYR A 172 -10.35 -10.86 -8.53
C TYR A 172 -10.21 -11.05 -10.05
N GLY A 173 -9.95 -9.96 -10.78
CA GLY A 173 -9.76 -10.00 -12.23
C GLY A 173 -8.63 -10.96 -12.63
N LEU A 174 -7.47 -10.86 -11.98
CA LEU A 174 -6.30 -11.68 -12.25
C LEU A 174 -6.55 -13.18 -12.00
N VAL A 175 -7.20 -13.52 -10.89
CA VAL A 175 -7.53 -14.92 -10.57
C VAL A 175 -8.61 -15.45 -11.50
N ARG A 176 -9.66 -14.67 -11.76
CA ARG A 176 -10.77 -15.09 -12.62
C ARG A 176 -10.36 -15.27 -14.08
N ARG A 177 -9.41 -14.45 -14.57
CA ARG A 177 -8.80 -14.63 -15.90
C ARG A 177 -7.82 -15.80 -15.95
N GLY A 178 -7.38 -16.30 -14.80
CA GLY A 178 -6.35 -17.31 -14.70
C GLY A 178 -4.95 -16.76 -14.99
N TYR A 179 -4.72 -15.44 -14.87
CA TYR A 179 -3.41 -14.84 -15.05
C TYR A 179 -2.48 -15.14 -13.89
N HIS A 180 -3.05 -15.31 -12.69
CA HIS A 180 -2.30 -15.62 -11.47
C HIS A 180 -3.05 -16.61 -10.58
N TRP A 181 -2.28 -17.37 -9.83
CA TRP A 181 -2.79 -18.20 -8.76
C TRP A 181 -3.23 -17.34 -7.55
N PRO A 182 -4.24 -17.76 -6.78
CA PRO A 182 -4.65 -17.04 -5.56
C PRO A 182 -3.51 -16.77 -4.57
N LEU A 183 -2.57 -17.72 -4.38
CA LEU A 183 -1.40 -17.51 -3.51
C LEU A 183 -0.43 -16.45 -4.04
N ASP A 184 -0.29 -16.26 -5.36
CA ASP A 184 0.52 -15.18 -5.94
C ASP A 184 -0.04 -13.80 -5.54
N VAL A 185 -1.37 -13.71 -5.57
CA VAL A 185 -2.11 -12.51 -5.16
C VAL A 185 -1.98 -12.26 -3.66
N ALA A 186 -2.19 -13.29 -2.83
CA ALA A 186 -2.09 -13.19 -1.37
C ALA A 186 -0.68 -12.78 -0.91
N ALA A 187 0.36 -13.35 -1.51
CA ALA A 187 1.74 -12.95 -1.25
C ALA A 187 2.00 -11.48 -1.61
N SER A 188 1.45 -11.01 -2.73
CA SER A 188 1.57 -9.61 -3.15
C SER A 188 0.86 -8.64 -2.21
N TRP A 189 -0.26 -9.04 -1.59
CA TRP A 189 -0.88 -8.25 -0.53
C TRP A 189 0.02 -8.12 0.70
N CYS A 190 0.66 -9.22 1.11
CA CYS A 190 1.60 -9.20 2.22
C CYS A 190 2.80 -8.29 1.93
N LEU A 191 3.42 -8.44 0.75
CA LEU A 191 4.52 -7.61 0.30
C LEU A 191 4.13 -6.13 0.23
N GLY A 192 2.98 -5.82 -0.37
CA GLY A 192 2.44 -4.46 -0.44
C GLY A 192 2.17 -3.86 0.93
N ALA A 193 1.61 -4.63 1.88
CA ALA A 193 1.39 -4.17 3.26
C ALA A 193 2.69 -3.80 3.96
N LEU A 194 3.77 -4.57 3.76
CA LEU A 194 5.10 -4.28 4.31
C LEU A 194 5.65 -2.97 3.73
N LEU A 195 5.56 -2.76 2.42
CA LEU A 195 6.01 -1.54 1.76
C LEU A 195 5.18 -0.31 2.20
N LEU A 196 3.86 -0.46 2.32
CA LEU A 196 2.98 0.61 2.77
C LEU A 196 3.19 1.01 4.23
N ALA A 197 3.73 0.14 5.06
CA ALA A 197 4.07 0.49 6.44
C ALA A 197 5.13 1.61 6.51
N GLY A 198 6.10 1.62 5.58
CA GLY A 198 7.07 2.71 5.43
C GLY A 198 6.41 4.04 5.05
N VAL A 199 5.47 4.00 4.09
CA VAL A 199 4.70 5.19 3.68
C VAL A 199 3.86 5.71 4.84
N TRP A 200 3.14 4.84 5.52
CA TRP A 200 2.33 5.20 6.68
C TRP A 200 3.14 5.85 7.81
N TRP A 201 4.32 5.29 8.10
CA TRP A 201 5.24 5.85 9.09
C TRP A 201 5.72 7.25 8.69
N SER A 202 6.07 7.48 7.40
CA SER A 202 6.48 8.77 6.89
C SER A 202 5.39 9.84 7.03
N VAL A 203 4.14 9.48 6.68
CA VAL A 203 2.96 10.37 6.82
C VAL A 203 2.74 10.75 8.29
N ARG A 204 2.90 9.82 9.23
CA ARG A 204 2.75 10.11 10.66
C ARG A 204 3.85 11.01 11.24
N ARG A 205 5.05 10.96 10.68
CA ARG A 205 6.19 11.78 11.14
C ARG A 205 6.26 13.17 10.52
N THR A 206 5.35 13.49 9.63
CA THR A 206 5.22 14.82 9.02
C THR A 206 3.97 15.51 9.57
N PRO A 207 4.00 16.12 10.78
CA PRO A 207 2.86 16.85 11.32
C PRO A 207 2.56 18.05 10.42
N GLY A 208 1.29 18.24 10.06
CA GLY A 208 0.87 19.45 9.36
C GLY A 208 1.22 20.69 10.18
N ALA A 209 1.63 21.77 9.53
CA ALA A 209 2.19 23.03 10.09
C ALA A 209 1.33 23.79 11.12
N VAL A 210 0.21 23.24 11.58
CA VAL A 210 -0.75 23.92 12.49
C VAL A 210 -0.29 24.00 13.95
N SER A 211 0.75 23.23 14.35
CA SER A 211 1.17 23.18 15.78
C SER A 211 2.13 24.28 16.22
N ARG A 212 2.66 25.12 15.31
CA ARG A 212 3.66 26.14 15.67
C ARG A 212 3.08 27.52 16.02
N SER A 213 1.88 27.85 15.60
CA SER A 213 1.30 29.19 15.81
C SER A 213 0.95 29.48 17.28
N THR A 214 0.62 28.47 18.06
CA THR A 214 0.22 28.64 19.48
C THR A 214 1.39 28.71 20.46
N ARG A 215 2.61 28.37 20.06
CA ARG A 215 3.79 28.46 20.95
C ARG A 215 4.51 29.82 20.90
N ARG A 216 4.25 30.66 19.90
CA ARG A 216 4.93 31.95 19.74
C ARG A 216 4.23 33.11 20.44
N SER A 217 2.97 32.97 20.86
CA SER A 217 2.20 34.03 21.50
C SER A 217 2.25 34.05 23.05
N SER A 218 2.95 33.11 23.68
CA SER A 218 3.04 33.03 25.15
C SER A 218 4.39 33.50 25.76
N SER A 219 5.31 34.04 24.94
CA SER A 219 6.60 34.56 25.43
C SER A 219 6.76 36.04 25.07
N GLY A 220 6.05 36.92 25.77
CA GLY A 220 6.27 38.35 25.55
C GLY A 220 5.33 39.25 26.31
N THR A 221 5.51 39.38 27.62
CA THR A 221 5.37 40.68 28.29
C THR A 221 6.13 40.65 29.62
N PRO A 222 7.27 41.33 29.76
CA PRO A 222 7.77 41.68 31.07
C PRO A 222 7.01 42.94 31.54
N SER A 223 6.18 42.78 32.55
CA SER A 223 5.56 43.87 33.30
C SER A 223 6.63 44.67 34.02
N SER A 224 6.96 45.84 33.53
CA SER A 224 7.68 46.87 34.28
C SER A 224 6.73 47.53 35.27
N ARG A 225 6.75 47.16 36.52
CA ARG A 225 6.21 47.96 37.63
C ARG A 225 7.27 48.98 38.04
N THR A 226 7.06 50.22 37.68
CA THR A 226 7.67 51.39 38.38
C THR A 226 6.72 51.78 39.49
N GLY A 227 7.19 51.68 40.77
CA GLY A 227 6.51 52.23 41.92
C GLY A 227 6.86 53.70 42.05
N PRO A 228 5.99 54.58 42.63
CA PRO A 228 6.32 55.93 43.02
C PRO A 228 6.85 55.98 44.45
N SER A 229 7.78 56.86 44.64
CA SER A 229 8.28 57.39 45.91
C SER A 229 7.26 58.28 46.57
#